data_5bf61a70c97fa0c16d70018e517da773
#
_entry.id   5bf61a70c97fa0c16d70018e517da773
#
_cell.length_a   1.000
_cell.length_b   1.000
_cell.length_c   1.000
_cell.angle_alpha   90.00
_cell.angle_beta   90.00
_cell.angle_gamma   90.00
#
_symmetry.space_group_name_H-M   'P 1'
#
loop_
_entity.id
_entity.type
_entity.pdbx_description
1 polymer ?
#
loop_
_entity_poly.entity_id
_entity_poly.type
_entity_poly.pdbx_seq_one_letter_code
_entity_poly.pdbx_strand_id
1 'polypeptide(L)'
;MKRSPKLKPTKWDALVVLAVLLLTLGLGARPYFAARSAGELTISIAIDGETVERCALSNYEGSTYESRGYTLTVAVENGAVRVSESDCPNQDCVHSGAISRAGQSIVCLPARVAVTLEGAASDYDLIVG
;
A
#
# COMPACT_ATOMS: atom_id res chain seq x y z
N MET A 1 23.84 -9.53 48.18
CA MET A 1 22.49 -9.54 47.58
C MET A 1 21.78 -8.24 47.97
N LYS A 2 21.68 -7.30 47.06
CA LYS A 2 20.93 -6.06 47.28
C LYS A 2 19.44 -6.36 47.25
N ARG A 3 18.77 -6.25 48.39
CA ARG A 3 17.31 -6.35 48.48
C ARG A 3 16.72 -5.13 47.77
N SER A 4 15.94 -5.40 46.72
CA SER A 4 15.16 -4.36 46.07
C SER A 4 14.17 -3.75 47.05
N PRO A 5 14.09 -2.42 47.16
CA PRO A 5 13.09 -1.79 48.01
C PRO A 5 11.68 -2.19 47.49
N LYS A 6 10.85 -2.73 48.40
CA LYS A 6 9.43 -2.98 48.10
C LYS A 6 8.71 -1.64 48.05
N LEU A 7 8.68 -1.07 46.86
CA LEU A 7 7.87 0.12 46.57
C LEU A 7 6.39 -0.29 46.67
N LYS A 8 5.70 0.27 47.65
CA LYS A 8 4.24 0.13 47.74
C LYS A 8 3.63 0.99 46.64
N PRO A 9 2.86 0.43 45.71
CA PRO A 9 2.22 1.24 44.67
C PRO A 9 1.25 2.22 45.33
N THR A 10 1.44 3.47 45.05
CA THR A 10 0.56 4.55 45.51
C THR A 10 -0.54 4.76 44.48
N LYS A 11 -1.71 5.23 44.89
CA LYS A 11 -2.82 5.53 43.96
C LYS A 11 -2.40 6.47 42.84
N TRP A 12 -1.40 7.30 43.09
CA TRP A 12 -0.80 8.18 42.10
C TRP A 12 0.00 7.42 41.01
N ASP A 13 0.67 6.32 41.37
CA ASP A 13 1.38 5.48 40.42
C ASP A 13 0.42 4.79 39.45
N ALA A 14 -0.72 4.33 39.96
CA ALA A 14 -1.79 3.78 39.13
C ALA A 14 -2.36 4.82 38.15
N LEU A 15 -2.49 6.07 38.59
CA LEU A 15 -2.98 7.17 37.76
C LEU A 15 -1.98 7.53 36.66
N VAL A 16 -0.69 7.55 36.97
CA VAL A 16 0.38 7.79 35.99
C VAL A 16 0.48 6.66 34.97
N VAL A 17 0.43 5.41 35.42
CA VAL A 17 0.41 4.24 34.54
C VAL A 17 -0.80 4.26 33.60
N LEU A 18 -1.99 4.58 34.12
CA LEU A 18 -3.21 4.71 33.33
C LEU A 18 -3.08 5.83 32.29
N ALA A 19 -2.54 6.98 32.68
CA ALA A 19 -2.34 8.11 31.78
C ALA A 19 -1.34 7.76 30.64
N VAL A 20 -0.25 7.08 30.97
CA VAL A 20 0.73 6.62 29.96
C VAL A 20 0.13 5.59 29.02
N LEU A 21 -0.67 4.64 29.55
CA LEU A 21 -1.38 3.65 28.72
C LEU A 21 -2.39 4.30 27.77
N LEU A 22 -3.16 5.26 28.24
CA LEU A 22 -4.10 5.99 27.38
C LEU A 22 -3.38 6.83 26.32
N LEU A 23 -2.25 7.44 26.68
CA LEU A 23 -1.44 8.22 25.75
C LEU A 23 -0.81 7.32 24.66
N THR A 24 -0.27 6.17 25.03
CA THR A 24 0.31 5.22 24.08
C THR A 24 -0.74 4.58 23.18
N LEU A 25 -1.91 4.25 23.73
CA LEU A 25 -3.04 3.76 22.92
C LEU A 25 -3.55 4.82 21.94
N GLY A 26 -3.66 6.07 22.37
CA GLY A 26 -4.09 7.19 21.52
C GLY A 26 -3.13 7.52 20.40
N LEU A 27 -1.81 7.54 20.69
CA LEU A 27 -0.79 7.78 19.66
C LEU A 27 -0.60 6.58 18.72
N GLY A 28 -0.67 5.35 19.25
CA GLY A 28 -0.51 4.13 18.46
C GLY A 28 -1.70 3.81 17.57
N ALA A 29 -2.91 4.25 17.95
CA ALA A 29 -4.11 4.02 17.14
C ALA A 29 -4.24 4.98 15.94
N ARG A 30 -3.62 6.16 16.01
CA ARG A 30 -3.69 7.16 14.93
C ARG A 30 -3.20 6.63 13.56
N PRO A 31 -2.03 6.00 13.42
CA PRO A 31 -1.60 5.47 12.14
C PRO A 31 -2.49 4.31 11.64
N TYR A 32 -3.08 3.56 12.56
CA TYR A 32 -3.97 2.45 12.21
C TYR A 32 -5.31 2.95 11.64
N PHE A 33 -5.86 4.02 12.21
CA PHE A 33 -7.08 4.65 11.67
C PHE A 33 -6.81 5.52 10.45
N ALA A 34 -5.67 6.19 10.37
CA ALA A 34 -5.27 6.97 9.18
C ALA A 34 -5.06 6.07 7.95
N ALA A 35 -4.56 4.85 8.14
CA ALA A 35 -4.43 3.88 7.04
C ALA A 35 -5.78 3.38 6.51
N ARG A 36 -6.85 3.52 7.28
CA ARG A 36 -8.22 3.17 6.87
C ARG A 36 -8.97 4.31 6.18
N SER A 37 -8.51 5.53 6.36
CA SER A 37 -9.02 6.72 5.68
C SER A 37 -8.26 6.99 4.38
N ALA A 38 -7.69 5.96 3.76
CA ALA A 38 -7.14 6.06 2.44
C ALA A 38 -8.30 6.49 1.53
N GLY A 39 -8.26 7.74 1.09
CA GLY A 39 -9.16 8.27 0.08
C GLY A 39 -9.17 7.35 -1.14
N GLU A 40 -10.05 7.61 -2.05
CA GLU A 40 -10.18 6.84 -3.30
C GLU A 40 -8.81 6.56 -3.92
N LEU A 41 -8.52 5.26 -4.07
CA LEU A 41 -7.27 4.82 -4.69
C LEU A 41 -7.31 5.11 -6.19
N THR A 42 -6.22 5.59 -6.71
CA THR A 42 -6.00 5.79 -8.14
C THR A 42 -5.07 4.70 -8.66
N ILE A 43 -5.46 4.04 -9.72
CA ILE A 43 -4.59 3.12 -10.45
C ILE A 43 -3.85 3.92 -11.53
N SER A 44 -2.54 3.73 -11.61
CA SER A 44 -1.66 4.30 -12.63
C SER A 44 -0.93 3.19 -13.33
N ILE A 45 -1.05 3.13 -14.64
CA ILE A 45 -0.41 2.12 -15.47
C ILE A 45 0.60 2.82 -16.38
N ALA A 46 1.85 2.42 -16.26
CA ALA A 46 2.95 2.95 -17.06
C ALA A 46 3.55 1.85 -17.93
N ILE A 47 3.81 2.18 -19.18
CA ILE A 47 4.50 1.33 -20.16
C ILE A 47 5.76 2.07 -20.63
N ASP A 48 6.91 1.40 -20.54
CA ASP A 48 8.22 2.00 -20.87
C ASP A 48 8.52 3.31 -20.10
N GLY A 49 7.93 3.48 -18.90
CA GLY A 49 8.10 4.68 -18.07
C GLY A 49 7.12 5.80 -18.38
N GLU A 50 6.24 5.64 -19.35
CA GLU A 50 5.21 6.60 -19.69
C GLU A 50 3.85 6.12 -19.15
N THR A 51 3.15 6.99 -18.44
CA THR A 51 1.80 6.68 -17.92
C THR A 51 0.80 6.67 -19.07
N VAL A 52 0.27 5.50 -19.39
CA VAL A 52 -0.70 5.31 -20.48
C VAL A 52 -2.14 5.38 -19.98
N GLU A 53 -2.38 5.04 -18.72
CA GLU A 53 -3.70 5.08 -18.11
C GLU A 53 -3.61 5.48 -16.64
N ARG A 54 -4.51 6.35 -16.22
CA ARG A 54 -4.66 6.77 -14.83
C ARG A 54 -6.12 7.05 -14.54
N CYS A 55 -6.72 6.30 -13.63
CA CYS A 55 -8.10 6.48 -13.24
C CYS A 55 -8.35 6.05 -11.79
N ALA A 56 -9.50 6.41 -11.25
CA ALA A 56 -9.90 5.92 -9.95
C ALA A 56 -10.08 4.39 -9.97
N LEU A 57 -9.60 3.71 -8.94
CA LEU A 57 -9.69 2.25 -8.86
C LEU A 57 -11.14 1.74 -8.91
N SER A 58 -12.08 2.54 -8.39
CA SER A 58 -13.52 2.23 -8.45
C SER A 58 -14.10 2.19 -9.87
N ASN A 59 -13.48 2.89 -10.80
CA ASN A 59 -13.90 2.99 -12.20
C ASN A 59 -13.08 2.08 -13.13
N TYR A 60 -12.08 1.40 -12.59
CA TYR A 60 -11.23 0.51 -13.37
C TYR A 60 -11.77 -0.91 -13.32
N GLU A 61 -12.18 -1.45 -14.46
CA GLU A 61 -12.75 -2.80 -14.59
C GLU A 61 -11.70 -3.86 -14.94
N GLY A 62 -10.49 -3.45 -15.24
CA GLY A 62 -9.43 -4.31 -15.76
C GLY A 62 -9.19 -4.09 -17.25
N SER A 63 -7.98 -4.29 -17.68
CA SER A 63 -7.59 -4.14 -19.09
C SER A 63 -6.41 -5.05 -19.44
N THR A 64 -6.26 -5.32 -20.72
CA THR A 64 -5.13 -6.05 -21.26
C THR A 64 -4.20 -5.08 -21.95
N TYR A 65 -2.92 -5.16 -21.61
CA TYR A 65 -1.87 -4.32 -22.18
C TYR A 65 -0.88 -5.18 -22.95
N GLU A 66 -0.45 -4.70 -24.07
CA GLU A 66 0.59 -5.34 -24.88
C GLU A 66 1.80 -4.41 -24.97
N SER A 67 2.95 -4.93 -24.62
CA SER A 67 4.21 -4.20 -24.69
C SER A 67 5.36 -5.14 -24.97
N ARG A 68 6.21 -4.76 -25.90
CA ARG A 68 7.42 -5.50 -26.28
C ARG A 68 7.18 -6.97 -26.69
N GLY A 69 5.99 -7.27 -27.24
CA GLY A 69 5.59 -8.62 -27.61
C GLY A 69 5.10 -9.49 -26.45
N TYR A 70 4.90 -8.88 -25.29
CA TYR A 70 4.28 -9.54 -24.14
C TYR A 70 2.89 -8.96 -23.86
N THR A 71 1.97 -9.83 -23.53
CA THR A 71 0.61 -9.46 -23.16
C THR A 71 0.44 -9.59 -21.65
N LEU A 72 -0.18 -8.61 -21.03
CA LEU A 72 -0.39 -8.54 -19.60
C LEU A 72 -1.85 -8.16 -19.33
N THR A 73 -2.57 -9.00 -18.60
CA THR A 73 -3.96 -8.72 -18.20
C THR A 73 -4.00 -8.31 -16.73
N VAL A 74 -4.47 -7.10 -16.51
CA VAL A 74 -4.69 -6.53 -15.17
C VAL A 74 -6.15 -6.69 -14.80
N ALA A 75 -6.43 -7.27 -13.66
CA ALA A 75 -7.78 -7.48 -13.12
C ALA A 75 -7.95 -6.81 -11.77
N VAL A 76 -9.18 -6.39 -11.49
CA VAL A 76 -9.58 -5.85 -10.18
C VAL A 76 -10.59 -6.78 -9.53
N GLU A 77 -10.30 -7.22 -8.33
CA GLU A 77 -11.17 -8.07 -7.54
C GLU A 77 -11.25 -7.54 -6.10
N ASN A 78 -12.44 -7.26 -5.62
CA ASN A 78 -12.69 -6.79 -4.25
C ASN A 78 -11.84 -5.57 -3.83
N GLY A 79 -11.62 -4.62 -4.74
CA GLY A 79 -10.80 -3.44 -4.49
C GLY A 79 -9.30 -3.68 -4.47
N ALA A 80 -8.85 -4.86 -4.88
CA ALA A 80 -7.45 -5.21 -5.06
C ALA A 80 -7.13 -5.38 -6.55
N VAL A 81 -5.95 -4.96 -6.94
CA VAL A 81 -5.44 -5.07 -8.32
C VAL A 81 -4.42 -6.21 -8.39
N ARG A 82 -4.54 -7.03 -9.40
CA ARG A 82 -3.56 -8.09 -9.68
C ARG A 82 -3.34 -8.23 -11.18
N VAL A 83 -2.23 -8.80 -11.55
CA VAL A 83 -2.01 -9.33 -12.90
C VAL A 83 -2.57 -10.75 -12.93
N SER A 84 -3.63 -10.96 -13.69
CA SER A 84 -4.30 -12.26 -13.80
C SER A 84 -3.58 -13.19 -14.77
N GLU A 85 -3.06 -12.64 -15.86
CA GLU A 85 -2.36 -13.39 -16.90
C GLU A 85 -1.21 -12.56 -17.46
N SER A 86 -0.13 -13.24 -17.85
CA SER A 86 1.00 -12.64 -18.53
C SER A 86 1.77 -13.68 -19.34
N ASP A 87 2.25 -13.28 -20.51
CA ASP A 87 3.10 -14.11 -21.37
C ASP A 87 4.59 -13.99 -21.01
N CYS A 88 4.93 -13.23 -19.97
CA CYS A 88 6.34 -13.07 -19.61
C CYS A 88 6.94 -14.39 -19.09
N PRO A 89 8.21 -14.69 -19.39
CA PRO A 89 8.80 -16.00 -19.13
C PRO A 89 8.86 -16.38 -17.64
N ASN A 90 9.06 -15.42 -16.75
CA ASN A 90 9.15 -15.68 -15.32
C ASN A 90 7.79 -15.58 -14.60
N GLN A 91 6.83 -14.89 -15.18
CA GLN A 91 5.51 -14.61 -14.60
C GLN A 91 5.56 -13.99 -13.19
N ASP A 92 6.62 -13.25 -12.87
CA ASP A 92 6.80 -12.61 -11.57
C ASP A 92 5.67 -11.64 -11.25
N CYS A 93 5.15 -10.95 -12.27
CA CYS A 93 4.01 -10.05 -12.13
C CYS A 93 2.72 -10.77 -11.71
N VAL A 94 2.47 -11.98 -12.24
CA VAL A 94 1.33 -12.83 -11.83
C VAL A 94 1.53 -13.35 -10.40
N HIS A 95 2.74 -13.77 -10.08
CA HIS A 95 3.10 -14.29 -8.76
C HIS A 95 3.25 -13.20 -7.68
N SER A 96 3.37 -11.93 -8.06
CA SER A 96 3.43 -10.81 -7.11
C SER A 96 2.18 -10.68 -6.23
N GLY A 97 1.07 -11.31 -6.65
CA GLY A 97 -0.17 -11.28 -5.92
C GLY A 97 -0.96 -9.99 -6.11
N ALA A 98 -1.98 -9.79 -5.29
CA ALA A 98 -2.85 -8.63 -5.36
C ALA A 98 -2.31 -7.48 -4.51
N ILE A 99 -2.43 -6.25 -5.01
CA ILE A 99 -2.12 -5.01 -4.31
C ILE A 99 -3.41 -4.24 -4.03
N SER A 100 -3.52 -3.66 -2.84
CA SER A 100 -4.74 -2.98 -2.38
C SER A 100 -4.50 -1.70 -1.60
N ARG A 101 -3.25 -1.28 -1.46
CA ARG A 101 -2.85 -0.09 -0.68
C ARG A 101 -2.09 0.90 -1.54
N ALA A 102 -2.24 2.18 -1.22
CA ALA A 102 -1.44 3.24 -1.83
C ALA A 102 0.06 2.98 -1.64
N GLY A 103 0.84 3.25 -2.67
CA GLY A 103 2.29 3.02 -2.69
C GLY A 103 2.72 1.61 -3.09
N GLN A 104 1.78 0.67 -3.24
CA GLN A 104 2.10 -0.65 -3.78
C GLN A 104 2.14 -0.63 -5.31
N SER A 105 3.02 -1.45 -5.88
CA SER A 105 3.15 -1.60 -7.33
C SER A 105 3.46 -3.03 -7.75
N ILE A 106 3.02 -3.38 -8.95
CA ILE A 106 3.41 -4.61 -9.64
C ILE A 106 4.19 -4.20 -10.88
N VAL A 107 5.39 -4.72 -11.05
CA VAL A 107 6.25 -4.39 -12.19
C VAL A 107 6.58 -5.63 -12.99
N CYS A 108 6.31 -5.59 -14.28
CA CYS A 108 6.75 -6.60 -15.24
C CYS A 108 7.95 -6.06 -16.02
N LEU A 109 9.15 -6.52 -15.68
CA LEU A 109 10.39 -6.05 -16.29
C LEU A 109 10.52 -6.40 -17.77
N PRO A 110 10.20 -7.63 -18.23
CA PRO A 110 10.28 -7.97 -19.65
C PRO A 110 9.36 -7.11 -20.52
N ALA A 111 8.13 -6.88 -20.08
CA ALA A 111 7.16 -6.03 -20.77
C ALA A 111 7.33 -4.53 -20.48
N ARG A 112 8.12 -4.16 -19.48
CA ARG A 112 8.26 -2.79 -18.94
C ARG A 112 6.93 -2.13 -18.60
N VAL A 113 6.04 -2.91 -18.04
CA VAL A 113 4.73 -2.45 -17.54
C VAL A 113 4.80 -2.33 -16.02
N ALA A 114 4.40 -1.20 -15.50
CA ALA A 114 4.25 -0.95 -14.06
C ALA A 114 2.81 -0.58 -13.74
N VAL A 115 2.22 -1.29 -12.79
CA VAL A 115 0.89 -1.01 -12.25
C VAL A 115 1.09 -0.50 -10.84
N THR A 116 0.70 0.73 -10.55
CA THR A 116 0.90 1.40 -9.26
C THR A 116 -0.42 1.86 -8.70
N LEU A 117 -0.63 1.66 -7.40
CA LEU A 117 -1.74 2.25 -6.67
C LEU A 117 -1.28 3.51 -5.94
N GLU A 118 -1.93 4.62 -6.23
CA GLU A 118 -1.69 5.92 -5.62
C GLU A 118 -2.86 6.28 -4.69
N GLY A 119 -2.56 6.90 -3.56
CA GLY A 119 -3.59 7.44 -2.68
C GLY A 119 -4.06 8.81 -3.14
N ALA A 120 -5.29 9.19 -2.80
CA ALA A 120 -5.92 10.47 -3.20
C ALA A 120 -5.18 11.74 -2.74
N ALA A 121 -4.13 11.64 -1.95
CA ALA A 121 -3.41 12.76 -1.35
C ALA A 121 -1.90 12.78 -1.63
N SER A 122 -1.41 12.02 -2.56
CA SER A 122 0.01 12.11 -2.94
C SER A 122 0.20 13.05 -4.13
N ASP A 123 -0.08 14.33 -3.89
CA ASP A 123 0.45 15.43 -4.70
C ASP A 123 1.94 15.66 -4.33
N TYR A 124 2.67 14.56 -4.19
CA TYR A 124 4.12 14.57 -4.15
C TYR A 124 4.60 14.36 -5.57
N ASP A 125 4.62 15.45 -6.28
CA ASP A 125 5.43 15.61 -7.47
C ASP A 125 6.91 15.54 -7.02
N LEU A 126 7.39 14.34 -6.74
CA LEU A 126 8.82 14.09 -6.63
C LEU A 126 9.39 14.17 -8.04
N ILE A 127 9.64 15.37 -8.47
CA ILE A 127 10.55 15.65 -9.57
C ILE A 127 11.92 15.16 -9.09
N VAL A 128 12.22 13.91 -9.33
CA VAL A 128 13.58 13.41 -9.27
C VAL A 128 14.19 13.78 -10.61
N GLY A 129 14.76 14.94 -10.60
CA GLY A 129 15.62 15.37 -11.71
C GLY A 129 16.92 14.58 -11.75
#